data_1356dedf0b51c8a0da2395993875179f
#
_entry.id   1356dedf0b51c8a0da2395993875179f
#
_cell.length_a   1.000
_cell.length_b   1.000
_cell.length_c   1.000
_cell.angle_alpha   90.00
_cell.angle_beta   90.00
_cell.angle_gamma   90.00
#
_symmetry.space_group_name_H-M   'P 1'
#
loop_
_entity.id
_entity.type
_entity.pdbx_description
1 polymer ?
#
loop_
_entity_poly.entity_id
_entity_poly.type
_entity_poly.pdbx_seq_one_letter_code
_entity_poly.pdbx_strand_id
1 'polypeptide(L)'
;IHINKKENHWLTLQCGKSVFNLAGLDPDEFPSLPGYQDGYFSQVSTHLIQEMIEKTVFAASNEESRYHLNGIHFSQNKKGEKQVLRMVATDGHRLSLIDRESRAIRGIEKGIILPKKGVLEIKKIMGDRDGEEEIEMYFDQTHGFFKMGKSLMVIRLIDGEFPEYEQVIPKG
;
A
#
# COMPACT_ATOMS: atom_id res chain seq x y z
N ILE A 1 1.27 20.30 -28.55
CA ILE A 1 0.00 19.57 -28.54
C ILE A 1 -1.08 20.51 -28.04
N HIS A 2 -2.15 20.67 -28.79
CA HIS A 2 -3.32 21.42 -28.36
C HIS A 2 -4.41 20.44 -27.92
N ILE A 3 -4.97 20.70 -26.73
CA ILE A 3 -6.04 19.89 -26.14
C ILE A 3 -7.26 20.81 -26.02
N ASN A 4 -8.36 20.44 -26.63
CA ASN A 4 -9.61 21.20 -26.57
C ASN A 4 -10.76 20.31 -26.09
N LYS A 5 -11.41 20.71 -24.99
CA LYS A 5 -12.61 20.08 -24.48
C LYS A 5 -13.82 20.58 -25.27
N LYS A 6 -14.59 19.66 -25.82
CA LYS A 6 -15.87 19.92 -26.48
C LYS A 6 -17.04 19.66 -25.53
N GLU A 7 -18.25 19.95 -26.00
CA GLU A 7 -19.47 19.51 -25.32
C GLU A 7 -19.54 17.99 -25.23
N ASN A 8 -20.36 17.48 -24.30
CA ASN A 8 -20.54 16.04 -24.06
C ASN A 8 -19.24 15.29 -23.75
N HIS A 9 -18.31 15.92 -23.02
CA HIS A 9 -17.04 15.34 -22.53
C HIS A 9 -16.07 14.87 -23.62
N TRP A 10 -16.27 15.24 -24.89
CA TRP A 10 -15.33 14.96 -25.97
C TRP A 10 -14.07 15.82 -25.87
N LEU A 11 -12.92 15.21 -26.20
CA LEU A 11 -11.63 15.88 -26.32
C LEU A 11 -11.11 15.81 -27.74
N THR A 12 -10.60 16.93 -28.25
CA THR A 12 -9.80 16.95 -29.47
C THR A 12 -8.35 17.19 -29.11
N LEU A 13 -7.49 16.27 -29.53
CA LEU A 13 -6.04 16.39 -29.45
C LEU A 13 -5.50 16.71 -30.84
N GLN A 14 -4.76 17.81 -30.95
CA GLN A 14 -4.13 18.21 -32.20
C GLN A 14 -2.62 18.34 -32.02
N CYS A 15 -1.87 17.68 -32.90
CA CYS A 15 -0.42 17.81 -32.97
C CYS A 15 0.01 17.89 -34.43
N GLY A 16 0.45 19.07 -34.88
CA GLY A 16 0.74 19.32 -36.29
C GLY A 16 -0.50 19.09 -37.16
N LYS A 17 -0.39 18.15 -38.09
CA LYS A 17 -1.52 17.76 -39.01
C LYS A 17 -2.39 16.65 -38.43
N SER A 18 -2.01 16.04 -37.33
CA SER A 18 -2.76 14.93 -36.72
C SER A 18 -3.81 15.46 -35.77
N VAL A 19 -5.06 14.97 -35.93
CA VAL A 19 -6.19 15.34 -35.06
C VAL A 19 -6.86 14.06 -34.59
N PHE A 20 -7.03 13.95 -33.26
CA PHE A 20 -7.71 12.82 -32.61
C PHE A 20 -8.90 13.35 -31.83
N ASN A 21 -10.05 12.68 -31.99
CA ASN A 21 -11.22 12.95 -31.19
C ASN A 21 -11.42 11.76 -30.23
N LEU A 22 -11.44 12.03 -28.93
CA LEU A 22 -11.58 11.04 -27.85
C LEU A 22 -12.90 11.31 -27.13
N ALA A 23 -13.71 10.26 -26.96
CA ALA A 23 -14.86 10.32 -26.07
C ALA A 23 -14.35 10.21 -24.63
N GLY A 24 -14.70 11.18 -23.80
CA GLY A 24 -14.46 11.14 -22.35
C GLY A 24 -15.71 10.68 -21.61
N LEU A 25 -15.54 10.44 -20.31
CA LEU A 25 -16.63 10.22 -19.37
C LEU A 25 -16.90 11.51 -18.59
N ASP A 26 -18.05 11.57 -17.93
CA ASP A 26 -18.37 12.67 -17.03
C ASP A 26 -17.34 12.68 -15.86
N PRO A 27 -16.70 13.81 -15.56
CA PRO A 27 -15.79 13.92 -14.40
C PRO A 27 -16.45 13.54 -13.08
N ASP A 28 -17.76 13.72 -12.94
CA ASP A 28 -18.50 13.40 -11.73
C ASP A 28 -18.69 11.88 -11.53
N GLU A 29 -18.51 11.08 -12.58
CA GLU A 29 -18.47 9.62 -12.52
C GLU A 29 -17.10 9.07 -12.09
N PHE A 30 -16.07 9.93 -12.04
CA PHE A 30 -14.75 9.49 -11.58
C PHE A 30 -14.77 9.21 -10.06
N PRO A 31 -14.30 8.04 -9.59
CA PRO A 31 -14.33 7.70 -8.19
C PRO A 31 -13.63 8.78 -7.32
N SER A 32 -14.33 9.26 -6.31
CA SER A 32 -13.75 10.16 -5.32
C SER A 32 -12.75 9.41 -4.43
N LEU A 33 -11.64 10.05 -4.10
CA LEU A 33 -10.71 9.51 -3.11
C LEU A 33 -11.38 9.54 -1.72
N PRO A 34 -11.20 8.49 -0.88
CA PRO A 34 -11.61 8.54 0.50
C PRO A 34 -10.98 9.73 1.22
N GLY A 35 -11.76 10.35 2.10
CA GLY A 35 -11.26 11.44 2.93
C GLY A 35 -10.20 10.95 3.92
N TYR A 36 -9.18 11.75 4.17
CA TYR A 36 -8.15 11.48 5.17
C TYR A 36 -7.88 12.75 6.01
N GLN A 37 -7.27 12.56 7.18
CA GLN A 37 -6.91 13.66 8.08
C GLN A 37 -5.38 13.82 8.10
N ASP A 38 -4.88 14.94 7.64
CA ASP A 38 -3.43 15.20 7.53
C ASP A 38 -2.66 15.05 8.85
N GLY A 39 -3.27 15.34 9.99
CA GLY A 39 -2.63 15.24 11.30
C GLY A 39 -2.39 13.81 11.83
N TYR A 40 -2.78 12.76 11.10
CA TYR A 40 -2.67 11.37 11.55
C TYR A 40 -1.58 10.56 10.87
N PHE A 41 -0.85 11.14 9.92
CA PHE A 41 0.25 10.46 9.26
C PHE A 41 1.43 10.22 10.21
N SER A 42 1.98 9.02 10.16
CA SER A 42 3.21 8.61 10.84
C SER A 42 4.34 8.52 9.82
N GLN A 43 5.49 9.08 10.14
CA GLN A 43 6.68 9.06 9.29
C GLN A 43 7.53 7.83 9.59
N VAL A 44 7.94 7.12 8.55
CA VAL A 44 8.77 5.92 8.63
C VAL A 44 9.81 5.94 7.51
N SER A 45 11.01 5.44 7.79
CA SER A 45 12.07 5.32 6.78
C SER A 45 11.60 4.46 5.59
N THR A 46 11.76 4.97 4.37
CA THR A 46 11.47 4.23 3.14
C THR A 46 12.31 2.97 3.04
N HIS A 47 13.59 3.03 3.39
CA HIS A 47 14.48 1.87 3.42
C HIS A 47 13.96 0.74 4.33
N LEU A 48 13.47 1.09 5.53
CA LEU A 48 12.90 0.11 6.45
C LEU A 48 11.68 -0.60 5.83
N ILE A 49 10.76 0.16 5.24
CA ILE A 49 9.55 -0.41 4.61
C ILE A 49 9.91 -1.22 3.37
N GLN A 50 10.84 -0.77 2.54
CA GLN A 50 11.32 -1.51 1.38
C GLN A 50 11.91 -2.87 1.78
N GLU A 51 12.81 -2.88 2.77
CA GLU A 51 13.40 -4.11 3.28
C GLU A 51 12.30 -5.08 3.78
N MET A 52 11.35 -4.58 4.57
CA MET A 52 10.25 -5.40 5.10
C MET A 52 9.41 -6.01 3.98
N ILE A 53 9.09 -5.23 2.94
CA ILE A 53 8.36 -5.70 1.76
C ILE A 53 9.16 -6.77 1.03
N GLU A 54 10.44 -6.54 0.75
CA GLU A 54 11.30 -7.48 0.02
C GLU A 54 11.43 -8.83 0.71
N LYS A 55 11.50 -8.80 2.04
CA LYS A 55 11.63 -10.02 2.85
C LYS A 55 10.32 -10.78 3.04
N THR A 56 9.17 -10.25 2.62
CA THR A 56 7.87 -10.89 2.87
C THR A 56 7.03 -11.13 1.63
N VAL A 57 6.98 -10.19 0.68
CA VAL A 57 6.02 -10.19 -0.43
C VAL A 57 6.02 -11.45 -1.29
N PHE A 58 7.17 -12.12 -1.41
CA PHE A 58 7.32 -13.36 -2.21
C PHE A 58 6.59 -14.56 -1.60
N ALA A 59 6.28 -14.51 -0.29
CA ALA A 59 5.56 -15.57 0.41
C ALA A 59 4.04 -15.40 0.37
N ALA A 60 3.53 -14.24 -0.10
CA ALA A 60 2.09 -14.02 -0.23
C ALA A 60 1.51 -14.83 -1.40
N SER A 61 0.30 -15.39 -1.20
CA SER A 61 -0.41 -16.16 -2.22
C SER A 61 -0.68 -15.34 -3.49
N ASN A 62 -0.83 -16.04 -4.62
CA ASN A 62 -1.37 -15.48 -5.87
C ASN A 62 -2.78 -16.02 -6.16
N GLU A 63 -3.32 -16.90 -5.31
CA GLU A 63 -4.64 -17.51 -5.50
C GLU A 63 -5.74 -16.54 -5.07
N GLU A 64 -6.62 -16.17 -5.98
CA GLU A 64 -7.75 -15.27 -5.71
C GLU A 64 -8.79 -15.88 -4.76
N SER A 65 -8.88 -17.22 -4.72
CA SER A 65 -9.77 -17.96 -3.82
C SER A 65 -9.41 -17.81 -2.34
N ARG A 66 -8.15 -17.50 -2.04
CA ARG A 66 -7.62 -17.27 -0.69
C ARG A 66 -7.27 -15.81 -0.50
N TYR A 67 -8.25 -14.91 -0.70
CA TYR A 67 -8.04 -13.47 -0.75
C TYR A 67 -7.28 -12.91 0.48
N HIS A 68 -7.51 -13.45 1.69
CA HIS A 68 -6.81 -13.06 2.92
C HIS A 68 -5.32 -13.44 2.92
N LEU A 69 -4.89 -14.45 2.12
CA LEU A 69 -3.49 -14.80 1.92
C LEU A 69 -2.84 -14.07 0.74
N ASN A 70 -3.66 -13.41 -0.10
CA ASN A 70 -3.18 -12.56 -1.20
C ASN A 70 -2.80 -11.16 -0.70
N GLY A 71 -2.29 -11.09 0.50
CA GLY A 71 -1.88 -9.86 1.18
C GLY A 71 -0.75 -10.11 2.16
N ILE A 72 -0.29 -9.02 2.74
CA ILE A 72 0.74 -8.99 3.77
C ILE A 72 0.09 -8.46 5.04
N HIS A 73 0.15 -9.25 6.10
CA HIS A 73 -0.24 -8.78 7.43
C HIS A 73 0.79 -7.79 7.93
N PHE A 74 0.33 -6.59 8.26
CA PHE A 74 1.16 -5.52 8.79
C PHE A 74 0.62 -5.09 10.15
N SER A 75 1.45 -5.17 11.16
CA SER A 75 1.08 -4.90 12.55
C SER A 75 2.22 -4.26 13.32
N GLN A 76 1.91 -3.75 14.49
CA GLN A 76 2.91 -3.33 15.45
C GLN A 76 2.82 -4.19 16.70
N ASN A 77 4.02 -4.55 17.24
CA ASN A 77 4.17 -5.41 18.38
C ASN A 77 5.18 -4.81 19.34
N LYS A 78 5.24 -5.35 20.56
CA LYS A 78 6.30 -5.02 21.52
C LYS A 78 7.25 -6.21 21.66
N LYS A 79 8.56 -5.94 21.56
CA LYS A 79 9.61 -6.91 21.86
C LYS A 79 10.44 -6.39 23.02
N GLY A 80 10.08 -6.84 24.22
CA GLY A 80 10.55 -6.22 25.47
C GLY A 80 10.00 -4.79 25.59
N GLU A 81 10.88 -3.81 25.78
CA GLU A 81 10.50 -2.39 25.85
C GLU A 81 10.42 -1.70 24.48
N LYS A 82 10.85 -2.37 23.42
CA LYS A 82 10.95 -1.80 22.09
C LYS A 82 9.69 -2.01 21.29
N GLN A 83 9.27 -0.95 20.59
CA GLN A 83 8.22 -1.02 19.59
C GLN A 83 8.80 -1.59 18.29
N VAL A 84 8.13 -2.56 17.69
CA VAL A 84 8.52 -3.15 16.40
C VAL A 84 7.34 -3.15 15.44
N LEU A 85 7.63 -2.86 14.18
CA LEU A 85 6.74 -3.15 13.08
C LEU A 85 6.96 -4.58 12.63
N ARG A 86 5.89 -5.28 12.31
CA ARG A 86 5.93 -6.66 11.83
C ARG A 86 5.21 -6.77 10.50
N MET A 87 5.85 -7.38 9.52
CA MET A 87 5.22 -7.85 8.30
C MET A 87 5.28 -9.38 8.24
N VAL A 88 4.14 -9.98 7.86
CA VAL A 88 4.03 -11.44 7.69
C VAL A 88 3.30 -11.74 6.39
N ALA A 89 3.80 -12.69 5.63
CA ALA A 89 3.13 -13.22 4.45
C ALA A 89 3.21 -14.75 4.43
N THR A 90 2.17 -15.39 3.95
CA THR A 90 2.11 -16.85 3.77
C THR A 90 1.17 -17.21 2.62
N ASP A 91 1.46 -18.34 1.94
CA ASP A 91 0.58 -18.95 0.94
C ASP A 91 0.00 -20.30 1.47
N GLY A 92 0.24 -20.60 2.75
CA GLY A 92 -0.16 -21.86 3.40
C GLY A 92 0.89 -22.96 3.32
N HIS A 93 1.94 -22.82 2.49
CA HIS A 93 3.04 -23.77 2.34
C HIS A 93 4.37 -23.22 2.87
N ARG A 94 4.53 -21.92 2.84
CA ARG A 94 5.68 -21.20 3.38
C ARG A 94 5.22 -19.93 4.08
N LEU A 95 6.05 -19.45 4.99
CA LEU A 95 5.81 -18.22 5.75
C LEU A 95 7.07 -17.38 5.75
N SER A 96 6.92 -16.08 5.59
CA SER A 96 7.99 -15.12 5.82
C SER A 96 7.53 -14.07 6.83
N LEU A 97 8.38 -13.80 7.81
CA LEU A 97 8.14 -12.84 8.88
C LEU A 97 9.38 -11.97 9.07
N ILE A 98 9.16 -10.68 9.25
CA ILE A 98 10.21 -9.72 9.60
C ILE A 98 9.71 -8.75 10.66
N ASP A 99 10.56 -8.49 11.65
CA ASP A 99 10.39 -7.46 12.67
C ASP A 99 11.45 -6.38 12.49
N ARG A 100 11.06 -5.11 12.57
CA ARG A 100 11.97 -3.97 12.59
C ARG A 100 11.57 -2.97 13.66
N GLU A 101 12.55 -2.48 14.41
CA GLU A 101 12.33 -1.40 15.36
C GLU A 101 11.89 -0.14 14.64
N SER A 102 10.83 0.48 15.11
CA SER A 102 10.28 1.70 14.54
C SER A 102 9.41 2.42 15.57
N ARG A 103 9.08 3.65 15.28
CA ARG A 103 8.04 4.37 16.01
C ARG A 103 6.67 3.72 15.76
N ALA A 104 5.73 3.95 16.67
CA ALA A 104 4.38 3.48 16.51
C ALA A 104 3.71 4.12 15.28
N ILE A 105 2.97 3.32 14.53
CA ILE A 105 2.11 3.75 13.43
C ILE A 105 0.66 3.63 13.90
N ARG A 106 -0.11 4.69 13.72
CA ARG A 106 -1.53 4.69 14.08
C ARG A 106 -2.34 3.86 13.09
N GLY A 107 -3.30 3.08 13.61
CA GLY A 107 -4.26 2.31 12.81
C GLY A 107 -3.85 0.87 12.52
N ILE A 108 -2.67 0.43 12.97
CA ILE A 108 -2.21 -0.97 12.80
C ILE A 108 -2.06 -1.73 14.12
N GLU A 109 -2.67 -1.24 15.18
CA GLU A 109 -2.57 -1.84 16.53
C GLU A 109 -3.13 -3.26 16.59
N LYS A 110 -4.18 -3.52 15.82
CA LYS A 110 -4.83 -4.84 15.69
C LYS A 110 -4.30 -5.67 14.51
N GLY A 111 -3.36 -5.10 13.75
CA GLY A 111 -2.93 -5.65 12.47
C GLY A 111 -3.94 -5.37 11.36
N ILE A 112 -3.41 -5.22 10.15
CA ILE A 112 -4.15 -5.00 8.90
C ILE A 112 -3.61 -5.93 7.84
N ILE A 113 -4.37 -6.17 6.77
CA ILE A 113 -3.91 -6.93 5.62
C ILE A 113 -3.82 -5.99 4.41
N LEU A 114 -2.61 -5.72 3.98
CA LEU A 114 -2.32 -4.96 2.77
C LEU A 114 -2.34 -5.89 1.56
N PRO A 115 -3.13 -5.61 0.50
CA PRO A 115 -3.13 -6.44 -0.69
C PRO A 115 -1.75 -6.43 -1.36
N LYS A 116 -1.28 -7.61 -1.80
CA LYS A 116 0.02 -7.79 -2.46
C LYS A 116 0.27 -6.80 -3.58
N LYS A 117 -0.74 -6.58 -4.43
CA LYS A 117 -0.65 -5.60 -5.53
C LYS A 117 -0.38 -4.19 -5.01
N GLY A 118 -1.10 -3.77 -3.96
CA GLY A 118 -0.91 -2.46 -3.34
C GLY A 118 0.50 -2.30 -2.77
N VAL A 119 1.01 -3.32 -2.06
CA VAL A 119 2.37 -3.32 -1.51
C VAL A 119 3.44 -3.20 -2.59
N LEU A 120 3.26 -3.88 -3.72
CA LEU A 120 4.18 -3.77 -4.86
C LEU A 120 4.14 -2.38 -5.49
N GLU A 121 2.99 -1.71 -5.53
CA GLU A 121 2.90 -0.34 -6.02
C GLU A 121 3.54 0.66 -5.03
N ILE A 122 3.38 0.45 -3.71
CA ILE A 122 4.12 1.24 -2.69
C ILE A 122 5.63 1.13 -2.95
N LYS A 123 6.14 -0.09 -3.16
CA LYS A 123 7.56 -0.32 -3.46
C LYS A 123 8.01 0.46 -4.69
N LYS A 124 7.21 0.51 -5.76
CA LYS A 124 7.53 1.28 -6.97
C LYS A 124 7.58 2.78 -6.74
N ILE A 125 6.64 3.32 -5.93
CA ILE A 125 6.62 4.76 -5.60
C ILE A 125 7.84 5.15 -4.79
N MET A 126 8.26 4.30 -3.85
CA MET A 126 9.49 4.53 -3.09
C MET A 126 10.73 4.53 -3.98
N GLY A 127 10.72 3.71 -5.07
CA GLY A 127 11.81 3.63 -6.05
C GLY A 127 13.13 3.16 -5.45
N ASP A 128 14.17 3.14 -6.28
CA ASP A 128 15.56 2.89 -5.84
C ASP A 128 16.19 4.23 -5.41
N ARG A 129 15.64 4.85 -4.36
CA ARG A 129 16.17 6.12 -3.86
C ARG A 129 17.21 5.85 -2.79
N ASP A 130 18.44 6.25 -3.09
CA ASP A 130 19.52 6.31 -2.10
C ASP A 130 19.28 7.52 -1.21
N GLY A 131 18.87 7.31 0.04
CA GLY A 131 18.75 8.40 0.99
C GLY A 131 17.84 8.11 2.18
N GLU A 132 17.92 8.96 3.19
CA GLU A 132 17.08 8.94 4.39
C GLU A 132 15.69 9.56 4.12
N GLU A 133 15.03 9.12 3.05
CA GLU A 133 13.68 9.60 2.76
C GLU A 133 12.68 8.89 3.68
N GLU A 134 11.64 9.61 4.05
CA GLU A 134 10.53 9.09 4.83
C GLU A 134 9.29 8.95 3.97
N ILE A 135 8.53 7.90 4.23
CA ILE A 135 7.17 7.73 3.75
C ILE A 135 6.21 8.05 4.90
N GLU A 136 5.20 8.83 4.62
CA GLU A 136 4.15 9.13 5.57
C GLU A 136 3.00 8.13 5.38
N MET A 137 2.59 7.46 6.45
CA MET A 137 1.56 6.44 6.43
C MET A 137 0.46 6.72 7.44
N TYR A 138 -0.79 6.52 7.02
CA TYR A 138 -1.98 6.58 7.86
C TYR A 138 -2.92 5.44 7.47
N PHE A 139 -3.60 4.86 8.45
CA PHE A 139 -4.55 3.77 8.24
C PHE A 139 -5.86 4.07 8.97
N ASP A 140 -6.96 3.90 8.24
CA ASP A 140 -8.29 3.82 8.82
C ASP A 140 -8.77 2.36 8.82
N GLN A 141 -10.06 2.12 9.04
CA GLN A 141 -10.62 0.76 9.11
C GLN A 141 -10.62 0.03 7.77
N THR A 142 -10.57 0.75 6.65
CA THR A 142 -10.78 0.20 5.31
C THR A 142 -9.68 0.55 4.31
N HIS A 143 -8.87 1.56 4.61
CA HIS A 143 -7.86 2.08 3.69
C HIS A 143 -6.52 2.35 4.37
N GLY A 144 -5.45 2.17 3.60
CA GLY A 144 -4.12 2.68 3.90
C GLY A 144 -3.78 3.85 2.98
N PHE A 145 -3.27 4.92 3.53
CA PHE A 145 -2.86 6.13 2.85
C PHE A 145 -1.36 6.26 2.95
N PHE A 146 -0.71 6.49 1.82
CA PHE A 146 0.75 6.56 1.70
C PHE A 146 1.12 7.84 0.96
N LYS A 147 1.80 8.74 1.65
CA LYS A 147 2.29 10.00 1.08
C LYS A 147 3.80 9.94 0.88
N MET A 148 4.27 10.37 -0.29
CA MET A 148 5.67 10.54 -0.58
C MET A 148 5.89 11.66 -1.59
N GLY A 149 6.53 12.74 -1.17
CA GLY A 149 6.67 13.95 -1.95
C GLY A 149 5.31 14.53 -2.34
N LYS A 150 5.03 14.59 -3.66
CA LYS A 150 3.75 15.09 -4.19
C LYS A 150 2.73 13.99 -4.50
N SER A 151 3.08 12.73 -4.21
CA SER A 151 2.23 11.58 -4.53
C SER A 151 1.46 11.13 -3.29
N LEU A 152 0.17 10.88 -3.44
CA LEU A 152 -0.67 10.21 -2.47
C LEU A 152 -1.19 8.92 -3.11
N MET A 153 -0.93 7.79 -2.46
CA MET A 153 -1.54 6.51 -2.82
C MET A 153 -2.54 6.11 -1.76
N VAL A 154 -3.70 5.64 -2.20
CA VAL A 154 -4.72 5.07 -1.32
C VAL A 154 -4.94 3.62 -1.71
N ILE A 155 -4.91 2.74 -0.72
CA ILE A 155 -5.06 1.29 -0.91
C ILE A 155 -6.21 0.82 -0.04
N ARG A 156 -7.18 0.13 -0.64
CA ARG A 156 -8.20 -0.57 0.13
C ARG A 156 -7.60 -1.79 0.81
N LEU A 157 -7.78 -1.88 2.13
CA LEU A 157 -7.32 -3.02 2.92
C LEU A 157 -8.15 -4.26 2.60
N ILE A 158 -7.56 -5.45 2.77
CA ILE A 158 -8.29 -6.70 2.69
C ILE A 158 -9.07 -6.86 4.01
N ASP A 159 -10.39 -6.98 3.87
CA ASP A 159 -11.27 -7.31 4.99
C ASP A 159 -11.23 -8.81 5.26
N GLY A 160 -10.81 -9.20 6.47
CA GLY A 160 -10.69 -10.60 6.87
C GLY A 160 -9.68 -10.79 8.00
N GLU A 161 -9.61 -12.01 8.47
CA GLU A 161 -8.65 -12.43 9.49
C GLU A 161 -7.43 -13.10 8.85
N PHE A 162 -6.24 -12.63 9.20
CA PHE A 162 -5.00 -13.29 8.80
C PHE A 162 -4.82 -14.54 9.68
N PRO A 163 -4.30 -15.66 9.12
CA PRO A 163 -4.11 -16.90 9.91
C PRO A 163 -3.26 -16.68 11.16
N GLU A 164 -3.53 -17.46 12.19
CA GLU A 164 -2.74 -17.49 13.44
C GLU A 164 -1.35 -18.11 13.19
N TYR A 165 -0.51 -17.37 12.50
CA TYR A 165 0.82 -17.80 12.05
C TYR A 165 1.80 -18.08 13.19
N GLU A 166 1.56 -17.55 14.38
CA GLU A 166 2.46 -17.73 15.53
C GLU A 166 2.53 -19.18 15.98
N GLN A 167 1.48 -19.97 15.70
CA GLN A 167 1.43 -21.40 16.03
C GLN A 167 2.41 -22.24 15.19
N VAL A 168 2.76 -21.79 13.99
CA VAL A 168 3.65 -22.52 13.08
C VAL A 168 5.11 -22.06 13.17
N ILE A 169 5.40 -21.04 13.95
CA ILE A 169 6.77 -20.56 14.18
C ILE A 169 7.44 -21.51 15.18
N PRO A 170 8.59 -22.12 14.82
CA PRO A 170 9.35 -22.98 15.75
C PRO A 170 9.73 -22.17 17.00
N LYS A 171 9.37 -22.70 18.16
CA LYS A 171 9.85 -22.18 19.43
C LYS A 171 11.23 -22.77 19.67
N GLY A 172 12.27 -21.93 19.50
CA GLY A 172 13.65 -22.30 19.78
C GLY A 172 13.92 -22.44 21.28
#